data_405f5ab6fea5ee5d9a555a9260183b79
#
_entry.id   405f5ab6fea5ee5d9a555a9260183b79
#
_cell.length_a   1.000
_cell.length_b   1.000
_cell.length_c   1.000
_cell.angle_alpha   90.00
_cell.angle_beta   90.00
_cell.angle_gamma   90.00
#
_symmetry.space_group_name_H-M   'P 1'
#
loop_
_entity.id
_entity.type
_entity.pdbx_description
1 polymer ?
#
loop_
_entity_poly.entity_id
_entity_poly.type
_entity_poly.pdbx_seq_one_letter_code
_entity_poly.pdbx_strand_id
1 'polypeptide(L)'
;MNQWSVRKADAVKISDIVRKTDLGKTAVSVFVARGYNSVDEIAEFLEEKELSSPYLIRDMQAAAEHILEAAEEGQRICVYGDYDCDGIMSTVMLYSYLMLTGADVTYYIPEREEGYGLNEDSIRRISEDGTDLIITVDNGIASVKEAELIKELGMSLVITDHHQPSDELPDAIAVVDPHRKDCHSPYKNLCGAGVTLKLIAAMEGGDYEVALEQFGEYAALATIADVMTLDGENRYIVQRGIEYLKNTENCGLRALMKEAKLSPEKINSTSVAFNI
;
A
#
# COMPACT_ATOMS: atom_id res chain seq x y z
N MET A 1 21.34 -31.59 12.97
CA MET A 1 21.52 -31.60 11.51
C MET A 1 20.28 -31.00 10.87
N ASN A 2 20.43 -29.92 10.14
CA ASN A 2 19.30 -29.31 9.42
C ASN A 2 18.91 -30.23 8.26
N GLN A 3 17.69 -30.77 8.31
CA GLN A 3 17.19 -31.68 7.29
C GLN A 3 16.54 -30.86 6.16
N TRP A 4 17.11 -30.91 4.96
CA TRP A 4 16.53 -30.26 3.79
C TRP A 4 15.30 -31.04 3.32
N SER A 5 14.20 -30.35 3.10
CA SER A 5 12.99 -30.90 2.47
C SER A 5 12.82 -30.25 1.09
N VAL A 6 12.83 -31.06 0.04
CA VAL A 6 12.58 -30.59 -1.33
C VAL A 6 11.16 -30.97 -1.72
N ARG A 7 10.34 -29.96 -2.10
CA ARG A 7 9.01 -30.22 -2.67
C ARG A 7 9.17 -30.99 -3.97
N LYS A 8 8.55 -32.18 -4.06
CA LYS A 8 8.52 -32.94 -5.29
C LYS A 8 7.51 -32.36 -6.25
N ALA A 9 7.98 -31.89 -7.40
CA ALA A 9 7.12 -31.43 -8.49
C ALA A 9 6.69 -32.62 -9.36
N ASP A 10 5.44 -32.61 -9.83
CA ASP A 10 4.87 -33.65 -10.67
C ASP A 10 5.53 -33.64 -12.07
N ALA A 11 6.26 -34.70 -12.38
CA ALA A 11 7.00 -34.81 -13.64
C ALA A 11 6.09 -34.90 -14.89
N VAL A 12 4.86 -35.41 -14.74
CA VAL A 12 3.89 -35.48 -15.84
C VAL A 12 3.37 -34.09 -16.17
N LYS A 13 2.98 -33.32 -15.13
CA LYS A 13 2.56 -31.93 -15.28
C LYS A 13 3.67 -31.07 -15.88
N ILE A 14 4.90 -31.21 -15.37
CA ILE A 14 6.05 -30.48 -15.92
C ILE A 14 6.20 -30.76 -17.42
N SER A 15 6.17 -32.02 -17.83
CA SER A 15 6.34 -32.38 -19.23
C SER A 15 5.21 -31.90 -20.12
N ASP A 16 3.98 -31.87 -19.60
CA ASP A 16 2.83 -31.34 -20.34
C ASP A 16 2.91 -29.81 -20.52
N ILE A 17 3.24 -29.05 -19.46
CA ILE A 17 3.37 -27.61 -19.50
C ILE A 17 4.54 -27.19 -20.40
N VAL A 18 5.70 -27.83 -20.29
CA VAL A 18 6.87 -27.55 -21.17
C VAL A 18 6.54 -27.73 -22.64
N ARG A 19 5.69 -28.72 -23.00
CA ARG A 19 5.28 -28.91 -24.41
C ARG A 19 4.33 -27.83 -24.94
N LYS A 20 3.65 -27.14 -24.05
CA LYS A 20 2.62 -26.14 -24.39
C LYS A 20 3.10 -24.71 -24.24
N THR A 21 4.33 -24.50 -23.76
CA THR A 21 4.91 -23.16 -23.49
C THR A 21 6.35 -23.09 -23.99
N ASP A 22 6.88 -21.91 -24.15
CA ASP A 22 8.30 -21.66 -24.45
C ASP A 22 9.17 -21.63 -23.18
N LEU A 23 8.61 -22.02 -22.03
CA LEU A 23 9.32 -22.04 -20.75
C LEU A 23 10.24 -23.26 -20.65
N GLY A 24 11.46 -23.02 -20.17
CA GLY A 24 12.40 -24.09 -19.89
C GLY A 24 11.93 -25.00 -18.75
N LYS A 25 12.32 -26.29 -18.81
CA LYS A 25 11.94 -27.32 -17.83
C LYS A 25 12.20 -26.91 -16.38
N THR A 26 13.30 -26.21 -16.12
CA THR A 26 13.66 -25.75 -14.76
C THR A 26 12.65 -24.73 -14.24
N ALA A 27 12.29 -23.75 -15.04
CA ALA A 27 11.28 -22.75 -14.68
C ALA A 27 9.93 -23.40 -14.39
N VAL A 28 9.46 -24.28 -15.28
CA VAL A 28 8.21 -25.01 -15.09
C VAL A 28 8.25 -25.89 -13.83
N SER A 29 9.40 -26.53 -13.53
CA SER A 29 9.54 -27.30 -12.30
C SER A 29 9.38 -26.45 -11.03
N VAL A 30 9.86 -25.20 -11.05
CA VAL A 30 9.70 -24.27 -9.94
C VAL A 30 8.23 -23.84 -9.80
N PHE A 31 7.56 -23.54 -10.91
CA PHE A 31 6.14 -23.18 -10.89
C PHE A 31 5.29 -24.33 -10.32
N VAL A 32 5.47 -25.55 -10.83
CA VAL A 32 4.73 -26.74 -10.36
C VAL A 32 5.02 -27.02 -8.87
N ALA A 33 6.28 -26.89 -8.43
CA ALA A 33 6.63 -27.04 -7.02
C ALA A 33 6.01 -25.97 -6.11
N ARG A 34 5.66 -24.78 -6.66
CA ARG A 34 4.97 -23.69 -5.98
C ARG A 34 3.45 -23.81 -6.04
N GLY A 35 2.91 -24.78 -6.79
CA GLY A 35 1.48 -25.03 -6.86
C GLY A 35 0.79 -24.56 -8.14
N TYR A 36 1.50 -23.92 -9.08
CA TYR A 36 0.98 -23.58 -10.41
C TYR A 36 0.93 -24.84 -11.27
N ASN A 37 -0.26 -25.33 -11.57
CA ASN A 37 -0.46 -26.67 -12.15
C ASN A 37 -0.94 -26.66 -13.61
N SER A 38 -1.16 -25.51 -14.19
CA SER A 38 -1.62 -25.33 -15.57
C SER A 38 -0.83 -24.26 -16.31
N VAL A 39 -0.96 -24.24 -17.64
CA VAL A 39 -0.41 -23.18 -18.49
C VAL A 39 -1.06 -21.84 -18.16
N ASP A 40 -2.38 -21.85 -17.96
CA ASP A 40 -3.16 -20.64 -17.70
C ASP A 40 -2.75 -20.00 -16.36
N GLU A 41 -2.58 -20.78 -15.28
CA GLU A 41 -2.11 -20.27 -13.99
C GLU A 41 -0.71 -19.66 -14.09
N ILE A 42 0.19 -20.27 -14.88
CA ILE A 42 1.53 -19.71 -15.09
C ILE A 42 1.49 -18.46 -15.97
N ALA A 43 0.67 -18.47 -17.02
CA ALA A 43 0.48 -17.30 -17.88
C ALA A 43 -0.09 -16.13 -17.07
N GLU A 44 -1.10 -16.37 -16.27
CA GLU A 44 -1.69 -15.39 -15.36
C GLU A 44 -0.67 -14.81 -14.37
N PHE A 45 0.24 -15.63 -13.84
CA PHE A 45 1.31 -15.16 -12.96
C PHE A 45 2.35 -14.32 -13.71
N LEU A 46 2.64 -14.67 -14.97
CA LEU A 46 3.65 -13.98 -15.79
C LEU A 46 3.11 -12.74 -16.49
N GLU A 47 1.79 -12.65 -16.63
CA GLU A 47 1.14 -11.50 -17.24
C GLU A 47 1.36 -10.25 -16.37
N GLU A 48 1.73 -9.15 -17.01
CA GLU A 48 1.75 -7.85 -16.36
C GLU A 48 0.29 -7.41 -16.19
N LYS A 49 -0.25 -7.62 -14.98
CA LYS A 49 -1.60 -7.15 -14.65
C LYS A 49 -1.55 -5.67 -14.31
N GLU A 50 -2.32 -4.88 -15.04
CA GLU A 50 -2.59 -3.51 -14.65
C GLU A 50 -3.35 -3.46 -13.32
N LEU A 51 -3.27 -2.31 -12.66
CA LEU A 51 -4.02 -2.07 -11.44
C LEU A 51 -5.52 -2.02 -11.75
N SER A 52 -6.32 -2.74 -10.98
CA SER A 52 -7.77 -2.64 -11.06
C SER A 52 -8.26 -1.25 -10.64
N SER A 53 -9.39 -0.81 -11.18
CA SER A 53 -9.97 0.50 -10.82
C SER A 53 -9.99 0.72 -9.30
N PRO A 54 -9.53 1.87 -8.80
CA PRO A 54 -9.51 2.16 -7.37
C PRO A 54 -10.92 2.15 -6.77
N TYR A 55 -11.92 2.51 -7.55
CA TYR A 55 -13.33 2.57 -7.13
C TYR A 55 -13.96 1.20 -6.84
N LEU A 56 -13.25 0.10 -7.11
CA LEU A 56 -13.67 -1.25 -6.69
C LEU A 56 -13.42 -1.51 -5.19
N ILE A 57 -12.57 -0.71 -4.54
CA ILE A 57 -12.46 -0.73 -3.09
C ILE A 57 -13.64 0.05 -2.50
N ARG A 58 -14.31 -0.55 -1.53
CA ARG A 58 -15.46 0.06 -0.87
C ARG A 58 -15.09 1.41 -0.26
N ASP A 59 -15.99 2.39 -0.38
CA ASP A 59 -15.88 3.77 0.09
C ASP A 59 -14.73 4.61 -0.53
N MET A 60 -13.96 4.07 -1.46
CA MET A 60 -12.84 4.78 -2.10
C MET A 60 -13.28 6.09 -2.78
N GLN A 61 -14.42 6.05 -3.49
CA GLN A 61 -14.96 7.25 -4.14
C GLN A 61 -15.36 8.30 -3.12
N ALA A 62 -16.07 7.90 -2.07
CA ALA A 62 -16.49 8.82 -1.02
C ALA A 62 -15.30 9.43 -0.26
N ALA A 63 -14.24 8.63 -0.03
CA ALA A 63 -13.00 9.11 0.56
C ALA A 63 -12.33 10.18 -0.33
N ALA A 64 -12.14 9.88 -1.61
CA ALA A 64 -11.51 10.80 -2.56
C ALA A 64 -12.29 12.11 -2.69
N GLU A 65 -13.61 12.03 -2.88
CA GLU A 65 -14.49 13.20 -3.00
C GLU A 65 -14.42 14.08 -1.74
N HIS A 66 -14.54 13.48 -0.55
CA HIS A 66 -14.52 14.23 0.70
C HIS A 66 -13.16 14.90 0.97
N ILE A 67 -12.05 14.21 0.68
CA ILE A 67 -10.69 14.78 0.84
C ILE A 67 -10.48 15.96 -0.11
N LEU A 68 -10.91 15.83 -1.37
CA LEU A 68 -10.80 16.92 -2.34
C LEU A 68 -11.67 18.12 -1.95
N GLU A 69 -12.91 17.89 -1.50
CA GLU A 69 -13.82 18.93 -1.01
C GLU A 69 -13.22 19.65 0.20
N ALA A 70 -12.71 18.92 1.18
CA ALA A 70 -12.04 19.47 2.35
C ALA A 70 -10.83 20.37 1.97
N ALA A 71 -10.03 19.93 1.00
CA ALA A 71 -8.90 20.71 0.50
C ALA A 71 -9.35 21.98 -0.24
N GLU A 72 -10.40 21.90 -1.08
CA GLU A 72 -10.97 23.06 -1.80
C GLU A 72 -11.61 24.07 -0.84
N GLU A 73 -12.22 23.62 0.24
CA GLU A 73 -12.80 24.48 1.29
C GLU A 73 -11.75 25.09 2.23
N GLY A 74 -10.48 24.72 2.09
CA GLY A 74 -9.39 25.20 2.93
C GLY A 74 -9.44 24.63 4.36
N GLN A 75 -10.05 23.48 4.54
CA GLN A 75 -10.03 22.75 5.82
C GLN A 75 -8.61 22.29 6.15
N ARG A 76 -8.28 22.29 7.44
CA ARG A 76 -6.99 21.79 7.91
C ARG A 76 -7.03 20.29 8.04
N ILE A 77 -6.16 19.62 7.26
CA ILE A 77 -6.09 18.16 7.14
C ILE A 77 -4.89 17.64 7.93
N CYS A 78 -5.08 16.53 8.68
CA CYS A 78 -3.99 15.79 9.31
C CYS A 78 -3.94 14.37 8.73
N VAL A 79 -2.82 14.00 8.10
CA VAL A 79 -2.53 12.62 7.70
C VAL A 79 -1.93 11.90 8.90
N TYR A 80 -2.65 10.91 9.43
CA TYR A 80 -2.24 10.12 10.58
C TYR A 80 -1.72 8.75 10.14
N GLY A 81 -0.43 8.52 10.21
CA GLY A 81 0.22 7.28 9.79
C GLY A 81 0.57 6.33 10.93
N ASP A 82 1.40 5.33 10.60
CA ASP A 82 2.05 4.47 11.57
C ASP A 82 3.58 4.63 11.51
N TYR A 83 4.27 4.11 12.54
CA TYR A 83 5.71 4.27 12.74
C TYR A 83 6.58 3.29 11.96
N ASP A 84 6.00 2.31 11.29
CA ASP A 84 6.76 1.36 10.47
C ASP A 84 7.00 1.87 9.04
N CYS A 85 7.62 1.05 8.21
CA CYS A 85 7.98 1.46 6.86
C CYS A 85 6.74 1.71 5.99
N ASP A 86 5.69 0.89 6.12
CA ASP A 86 4.46 1.03 5.34
C ASP A 86 3.70 2.30 5.74
N GLY A 87 3.51 2.52 7.05
CA GLY A 87 2.87 3.72 7.57
C GLY A 87 3.63 5.00 7.24
N ILE A 88 4.96 5.00 7.35
CA ILE A 88 5.81 6.15 6.96
C ILE A 88 5.67 6.44 5.46
N MET A 89 5.78 5.44 4.59
CA MET A 89 5.67 5.63 3.14
C MET A 89 4.26 6.09 2.74
N SER A 90 3.22 5.50 3.33
CA SER A 90 1.83 5.91 3.14
C SER A 90 1.62 7.38 3.52
N THR A 91 2.17 7.80 4.66
CA THR A 91 2.11 9.18 5.14
C THR A 91 2.83 10.13 4.18
N VAL A 92 4.06 9.79 3.76
CA VAL A 92 4.83 10.61 2.81
C VAL A 92 4.07 10.78 1.50
N MET A 93 3.48 9.73 0.98
CA MET A 93 2.73 9.74 -0.28
C MET A 93 1.53 10.69 -0.19
N LEU A 94 0.64 10.49 0.78
CA LEU A 94 -0.58 11.27 0.87
C LEU A 94 -0.31 12.72 1.29
N TYR A 95 0.57 12.94 2.27
CA TYR A 95 0.98 14.28 2.69
C TYR A 95 1.59 15.07 1.53
N SER A 96 2.52 14.47 0.79
CA SER A 96 3.18 15.14 -0.34
C SER A 96 2.19 15.47 -1.46
N TYR A 97 1.27 14.55 -1.77
CA TYR A 97 0.23 14.76 -2.76
C TYR A 97 -0.65 15.95 -2.38
N LEU A 98 -1.19 15.98 -1.15
CA LEU A 98 -2.05 17.06 -0.66
C LEU A 98 -1.30 18.40 -0.59
N MET A 99 -0.03 18.39 -0.17
CA MET A 99 0.79 19.60 -0.17
C MET A 99 0.97 20.17 -1.59
N LEU A 100 1.18 19.31 -2.58
CA LEU A 100 1.33 19.72 -3.99
C LEU A 100 0.03 20.29 -4.58
N THR A 101 -1.14 19.86 -4.12
CA THR A 101 -2.43 20.44 -4.50
C THR A 101 -2.71 21.77 -3.81
N GLY A 102 -1.89 22.16 -2.84
CA GLY A 102 -2.04 23.43 -2.09
C GLY A 102 -2.95 23.34 -0.86
N ALA A 103 -3.31 22.14 -0.40
CA ALA A 103 -4.10 21.93 0.80
C ALA A 103 -3.34 22.38 2.07
N ASP A 104 -4.08 22.86 3.10
CA ASP A 104 -3.52 23.05 4.45
C ASP A 104 -3.39 21.68 5.13
N VAL A 105 -2.24 21.05 4.97
CA VAL A 105 -2.00 19.67 5.42
C VAL A 105 -0.86 19.58 6.40
N THR A 106 -1.07 18.80 7.44
CA THR A 106 -0.09 18.38 8.45
C THR A 106 -0.03 16.86 8.48
N TYR A 107 0.93 16.31 9.22
CA TYR A 107 0.97 14.86 9.45
C TYR A 107 1.29 14.54 10.91
N TYR A 108 0.89 13.35 11.34
CA TYR A 108 1.26 12.78 12.63
C TYR A 108 1.69 11.32 12.43
N ILE A 109 2.85 10.98 12.96
CA ILE A 109 3.35 9.60 13.04
C ILE A 109 3.61 9.33 14.51
N PRO A 110 2.94 8.33 15.14
CA PRO A 110 3.14 8.01 16.56
C PRO A 110 4.56 7.47 16.81
N GLU A 111 5.08 7.73 18.00
CA GLU A 111 6.28 7.05 18.44
C GLU A 111 5.95 5.61 18.89
N ARG A 112 6.92 4.70 18.83
CA ARG A 112 6.69 3.28 19.21
C ARG A 112 6.18 3.09 20.62
N GLU A 113 6.56 4.00 21.54
CA GLU A 113 6.12 4.02 22.93
C GLU A 113 4.63 4.42 23.09
N GLU A 114 4.07 5.12 22.12
CA GLU A 114 2.65 5.52 22.11
C GLU A 114 1.72 4.34 21.75
N GLY A 115 2.27 3.28 21.13
CA GLY A 115 1.51 2.13 20.68
C GLY A 115 1.11 2.24 19.20
N TYR A 116 0.41 1.21 18.73
CA TYR A 116 -0.05 1.11 17.35
C TYR A 116 -1.41 1.80 17.17
N GLY A 117 -1.56 2.54 16.06
CA GLY A 117 -2.82 3.14 15.65
C GLY A 117 -3.13 4.47 16.33
N LEU A 118 -4.39 4.87 16.21
CA LEU A 118 -4.90 6.11 16.82
C LEU A 118 -4.87 6.01 18.36
N ASN A 119 -4.55 7.12 19.02
CA ASN A 119 -4.63 7.22 20.48
C ASN A 119 -5.25 8.54 20.93
N GLU A 120 -5.87 8.54 22.12
CA GLU A 120 -6.62 9.68 22.64
C GLU A 120 -5.76 10.95 22.79
N ASP A 121 -4.52 10.83 23.28
CA ASP A 121 -3.65 11.98 23.53
C ASP A 121 -3.24 12.68 22.24
N SER A 122 -2.93 11.91 21.18
CA SER A 122 -2.61 12.45 19.87
C SER A 122 -3.82 13.10 19.20
N ILE A 123 -5.00 12.47 19.29
CA ILE A 123 -6.26 13.03 18.74
C ILE A 123 -6.59 14.39 19.39
N ARG A 124 -6.45 14.50 20.71
CA ARG A 124 -6.70 15.77 21.40
C ARG A 124 -5.72 16.87 20.98
N ARG A 125 -4.43 16.53 20.84
CA ARG A 125 -3.42 17.47 20.32
C ARG A 125 -3.73 17.93 18.89
N ILE A 126 -4.08 17.01 18.02
CA ILE A 126 -4.46 17.29 16.63
C ILE A 126 -5.69 18.20 16.58
N SER A 127 -6.67 17.99 17.47
CA SER A 127 -7.85 18.85 17.60
C SER A 127 -7.48 20.26 18.10
N GLU A 128 -6.59 20.38 19.10
CA GLU A 128 -6.10 21.66 19.63
C GLU A 128 -5.33 22.48 18.61
N ASP A 129 -4.68 21.80 17.64
CA ASP A 129 -4.01 22.42 16.49
C ASP A 129 -5.00 22.95 15.41
N GLY A 130 -6.31 22.74 15.61
CA GLY A 130 -7.36 23.25 14.73
C GLY A 130 -7.57 22.39 13.47
N THR A 131 -7.32 21.09 13.55
CA THR A 131 -7.58 20.15 12.45
C THR A 131 -9.08 19.94 12.27
N ASP A 132 -9.54 19.93 11.02
CA ASP A 132 -10.94 19.69 10.63
C ASP A 132 -11.15 18.25 10.15
N LEU A 133 -10.15 17.67 9.49
CA LEU A 133 -10.19 16.31 8.92
C LEU A 133 -8.94 15.52 9.30
N ILE A 134 -9.14 14.34 9.88
CA ILE A 134 -8.09 13.31 10.03
C ILE A 134 -8.25 12.28 8.92
N ILE A 135 -7.14 11.95 8.24
CA ILE A 135 -7.06 10.85 7.29
C ILE A 135 -6.05 9.85 7.82
N THR A 136 -6.50 8.65 8.19
CA THR A 136 -5.55 7.61 8.57
C THR A 136 -5.01 6.90 7.35
N VAL A 137 -3.74 6.51 7.41
CA VAL A 137 -3.08 5.67 6.41
C VAL A 137 -2.36 4.53 7.12
N ASP A 138 -2.58 3.31 6.64
CA ASP A 138 -2.00 2.09 7.21
C ASP A 138 -2.42 1.79 8.66
N ASN A 139 -3.50 2.37 9.11
CA ASN A 139 -4.10 2.11 10.42
C ASN A 139 -5.55 2.59 10.49
N GLY A 140 -6.21 2.31 11.61
CA GLY A 140 -7.50 2.90 11.93
C GLY A 140 -8.70 1.96 11.80
N ILE A 141 -8.60 0.83 11.09
CA ILE A 141 -9.74 -0.08 10.87
C ILE A 141 -10.32 -0.67 12.17
N ALA A 142 -9.53 -0.72 13.22
CA ALA A 142 -9.95 -1.22 14.54
C ALA A 142 -10.28 -0.10 15.56
N SER A 143 -10.15 1.18 15.18
CA SER A 143 -10.18 2.34 16.07
C SER A 143 -11.60 2.88 16.31
N VAL A 144 -12.51 2.03 16.77
CA VAL A 144 -13.93 2.39 16.97
C VAL A 144 -14.10 3.51 18.01
N LYS A 145 -13.42 3.41 19.16
CA LYS A 145 -13.50 4.40 20.25
C LYS A 145 -12.85 5.73 19.86
N GLU A 146 -11.74 5.63 19.18
CA GLU A 146 -10.99 6.79 18.69
C GLU A 146 -11.80 7.58 17.64
N ALA A 147 -12.55 6.87 16.79
CA ALA A 147 -13.48 7.48 15.84
C ALA A 147 -14.62 8.23 16.56
N GLU A 148 -15.17 7.66 17.63
CA GLU A 148 -16.17 8.35 18.47
C GLU A 148 -15.59 9.64 19.08
N LEU A 149 -14.36 9.59 19.62
CA LEU A 149 -13.69 10.76 20.19
C LEU A 149 -13.44 11.85 19.11
N ILE A 150 -12.97 11.48 17.92
CA ILE A 150 -12.76 12.40 16.80
C ILE A 150 -14.06 13.14 16.47
N LYS A 151 -15.16 12.42 16.40
CA LYS A 151 -16.49 12.97 16.16
C LYS A 151 -16.96 13.87 17.30
N GLU A 152 -16.75 13.50 18.57
CA GLU A 152 -17.08 14.33 19.74
C GLU A 152 -16.30 15.66 19.76
N LEU A 153 -15.08 15.66 19.25
CA LEU A 153 -14.24 16.85 19.11
C LEU A 153 -14.59 17.71 17.88
N GLY A 154 -15.56 17.27 17.07
CA GLY A 154 -16.06 18.01 15.91
C GLY A 154 -15.22 17.87 14.64
N MET A 155 -14.28 16.93 14.62
CA MET A 155 -13.47 16.63 13.42
C MET A 155 -14.13 15.53 12.56
N SER A 156 -13.82 15.55 11.28
CA SER A 156 -14.15 14.49 10.33
C SER A 156 -13.06 13.41 10.30
N LEU A 157 -13.42 12.19 9.89
CA LEU A 157 -12.49 11.07 9.79
C LEU A 157 -12.69 10.32 8.47
N VAL A 158 -11.58 10.09 7.77
CA VAL A 158 -11.47 9.13 6.66
C VAL A 158 -10.42 8.10 7.04
N ILE A 159 -10.76 6.82 6.94
CA ILE A 159 -9.85 5.71 7.26
C ILE A 159 -9.38 5.05 5.97
N THR A 160 -8.06 4.87 5.82
CA THR A 160 -7.48 3.97 4.82
C THR A 160 -6.55 2.98 5.49
N ASP A 161 -6.85 1.70 5.31
CA ASP A 161 -6.17 0.61 6.00
C ASP A 161 -6.14 -0.65 5.12
N HIS A 162 -5.35 -1.63 5.52
CA HIS A 162 -5.26 -2.94 4.87
C HIS A 162 -5.30 -4.12 5.86
N HIS A 163 -5.37 -3.81 7.15
CA HIS A 163 -5.44 -4.83 8.21
C HIS A 163 -6.80 -5.53 8.25
N GLN A 164 -6.86 -6.67 8.94
CA GLN A 164 -8.11 -7.42 9.05
C GLN A 164 -9.12 -6.64 9.91
N PRO A 165 -10.29 -6.27 9.37
CA PRO A 165 -11.30 -5.55 10.13
C PRO A 165 -11.93 -6.43 11.21
N SER A 166 -12.35 -5.81 12.30
CA SER A 166 -13.23 -6.42 13.31
C SER A 166 -14.67 -6.56 12.77
N ASP A 167 -15.56 -7.13 13.60
CA ASP A 167 -16.97 -7.20 13.25
C ASP A 167 -17.67 -5.82 13.26
N GLU A 168 -17.14 -4.88 14.05
CA GLU A 168 -17.59 -3.50 14.12
C GLU A 168 -16.57 -2.58 13.45
N LEU A 169 -17.05 -1.74 12.56
CA LEU A 169 -16.22 -0.74 11.88
C LEU A 169 -16.34 0.61 12.57
N PRO A 170 -15.26 1.44 12.57
CA PRO A 170 -15.30 2.80 13.07
C PRO A 170 -16.35 3.67 12.34
N ASP A 171 -17.01 4.58 13.07
CA ASP A 171 -17.92 5.57 12.50
C ASP A 171 -17.11 6.72 11.86
N ALA A 172 -16.87 6.59 10.56
CA ALA A 172 -16.11 7.53 9.76
C ALA A 172 -16.87 7.86 8.46
N ILE A 173 -16.52 8.97 7.80
CA ILE A 173 -17.12 9.38 6.53
C ILE A 173 -16.88 8.32 5.45
N ALA A 174 -15.68 7.76 5.45
CA ALA A 174 -15.32 6.65 4.58
C ALA A 174 -14.34 5.72 5.31
N VAL A 175 -14.50 4.41 5.10
CA VAL A 175 -13.59 3.37 5.61
C VAL A 175 -13.10 2.54 4.44
N VAL A 176 -11.94 2.88 3.94
CA VAL A 176 -11.33 2.25 2.76
C VAL A 176 -10.42 1.12 3.21
N ASP A 177 -10.87 -0.11 3.03
CA ASP A 177 -10.09 -1.29 3.33
C ASP A 177 -10.48 -2.45 2.40
N PRO A 178 -9.53 -3.04 1.66
CA PRO A 178 -9.79 -4.17 0.78
C PRO A 178 -10.32 -5.42 1.49
N HIS A 179 -10.00 -5.62 2.79
CA HIS A 179 -10.39 -6.81 3.57
C HIS A 179 -11.81 -6.73 4.14
N ARG A 180 -12.48 -5.61 4.04
CA ARG A 180 -13.88 -5.51 4.47
C ARG A 180 -14.74 -6.56 3.77
N LYS A 181 -15.70 -7.13 4.51
CA LYS A 181 -16.63 -8.18 4.03
C LYS A 181 -17.50 -7.71 2.85
N ASP A 182 -17.81 -6.41 2.79
CA ASP A 182 -18.63 -5.76 1.76
C ASP A 182 -17.79 -5.10 0.64
N CYS A 183 -16.48 -5.30 0.65
CA CYS A 183 -15.58 -4.81 -0.40
C CYS A 183 -15.50 -5.80 -1.56
N HIS A 184 -15.64 -5.30 -2.78
CA HIS A 184 -15.63 -6.10 -4.01
C HIS A 184 -14.34 -5.97 -4.82
N SER A 185 -13.28 -5.36 -4.26
CA SER A 185 -11.98 -5.31 -4.91
C SER A 185 -11.50 -6.72 -5.27
N PRO A 186 -11.06 -6.96 -6.51
CA PRO A 186 -10.55 -8.27 -6.94
C PRO A 186 -9.22 -8.62 -6.29
N TYR A 187 -8.48 -7.63 -5.80
CA TYR A 187 -7.21 -7.81 -5.11
C TYR A 187 -7.30 -7.27 -3.68
N LYS A 188 -6.96 -8.13 -2.71
CA LYS A 188 -7.12 -7.84 -1.28
C LYS A 188 -5.80 -7.57 -0.56
N ASN A 189 -4.70 -8.06 -1.12
CA ASN A 189 -3.41 -8.14 -0.42
C ASN A 189 -2.53 -6.91 -0.66
N LEU A 190 -3.12 -5.72 -0.76
CA LEU A 190 -2.35 -4.47 -0.77
C LEU A 190 -1.81 -4.18 0.63
N CYS A 191 -0.65 -3.56 0.74
CA CYS A 191 -0.20 -2.89 1.96
C CYS A 191 -0.84 -1.50 2.08
N GLY A 192 -0.67 -0.81 3.20
CA GLY A 192 -1.21 0.53 3.42
C GLY A 192 -0.81 1.54 2.35
N ALA A 193 0.46 1.53 1.91
CA ALA A 193 0.92 2.37 0.81
C ALA A 193 0.30 1.98 -0.54
N GLY A 194 -0.02 0.70 -0.75
CA GLY A 194 -0.77 0.25 -1.92
C GLY A 194 -2.21 0.77 -1.94
N VAL A 195 -2.86 0.82 -0.77
CA VAL A 195 -4.20 1.43 -0.61
C VAL A 195 -4.10 2.95 -0.82
N THR A 196 -3.09 3.59 -0.25
CA THR A 196 -2.83 5.04 -0.42
C THR A 196 -2.55 5.40 -1.88
N LEU A 197 -1.80 4.57 -2.62
CA LEU A 197 -1.59 4.75 -4.06
C LEU A 197 -2.91 4.75 -4.83
N LYS A 198 -3.81 3.83 -4.48
CA LYS A 198 -5.16 3.78 -5.07
C LYS A 198 -6.03 4.98 -4.68
N LEU A 199 -5.89 5.49 -3.46
CA LEU A 199 -6.59 6.70 -3.04
C LEU A 199 -6.13 7.91 -3.85
N ILE A 200 -4.82 8.10 -4.03
CA ILE A 200 -4.27 9.17 -4.87
C ILE A 200 -4.78 9.03 -6.31
N ALA A 201 -4.74 7.83 -6.89
CA ALA A 201 -5.29 7.60 -8.22
C ALA A 201 -6.80 7.89 -8.28
N ALA A 202 -7.57 7.60 -7.23
CA ALA A 202 -8.99 7.94 -7.17
C ALA A 202 -9.23 9.47 -7.16
N MET A 203 -8.39 10.23 -6.45
CA MET A 203 -8.41 11.69 -6.48
C MET A 203 -8.01 12.27 -7.86
N GLU A 204 -7.22 11.53 -8.65
CA GLU A 204 -6.86 11.83 -10.04
C GLU A 204 -7.87 11.23 -11.07
N GLY A 205 -9.12 11.00 -10.65
CA GLY A 205 -10.17 10.51 -11.55
C GLY A 205 -10.02 9.05 -11.96
N GLY A 206 -9.21 8.27 -11.26
CA GLY A 206 -8.95 6.85 -11.53
C GLY A 206 -7.70 6.61 -12.38
N ASP A 207 -6.95 7.66 -12.69
CA ASP A 207 -5.69 7.57 -13.44
C ASP A 207 -4.53 7.22 -12.50
N TYR A 208 -3.81 6.14 -12.83
CA TYR A 208 -2.66 5.69 -12.08
C TYR A 208 -1.32 6.30 -12.52
N GLU A 209 -1.28 6.96 -13.69
CA GLU A 209 -0.01 7.43 -14.25
C GLU A 209 0.66 8.44 -13.31
N VAL A 210 -0.08 9.46 -12.89
CA VAL A 210 0.41 10.48 -11.94
C VAL A 210 0.80 9.85 -10.60
N ALA A 211 -0.05 8.99 -10.05
CA ALA A 211 0.20 8.36 -8.76
C ALA A 211 1.45 7.45 -8.80
N LEU A 212 1.64 6.67 -9.86
CA LEU A 212 2.79 5.79 -10.02
C LEU A 212 4.08 6.56 -10.31
N GLU A 213 4.05 7.58 -11.15
CA GLU A 213 5.24 8.37 -11.47
C GLU A 213 5.78 9.12 -10.25
N GLN A 214 4.89 9.66 -9.42
CA GLN A 214 5.30 10.43 -8.24
C GLN A 214 5.58 9.56 -7.02
N PHE A 215 4.87 8.44 -6.84
CA PHE A 215 4.85 7.69 -5.59
C PHE A 215 5.10 6.19 -5.73
N GLY A 216 5.28 5.68 -6.94
CA GLY A 216 5.48 4.25 -7.17
C GLY A 216 6.70 3.67 -6.47
N GLU A 217 7.78 4.45 -6.31
CA GLU A 217 8.97 4.02 -5.57
C GLU A 217 8.68 3.81 -4.09
N TYR A 218 7.88 4.67 -3.46
CA TYR A 218 7.47 4.53 -2.06
C TYR A 218 6.53 3.34 -1.85
N ALA A 219 5.54 3.18 -2.74
CA ALA A 219 4.62 2.06 -2.68
C ALA A 219 5.34 0.71 -2.85
N ALA A 220 6.38 0.65 -3.70
CA ALA A 220 7.21 -0.55 -3.86
C ALA A 220 8.04 -0.86 -2.62
N LEU A 221 8.67 0.17 -2.01
CA LEU A 221 9.44 0.01 -0.78
C LEU A 221 8.56 -0.53 0.34
N ALA A 222 7.40 0.08 0.56
CA ALA A 222 6.41 -0.33 1.55
C ALA A 222 5.92 -1.77 1.32
N THR A 223 5.49 -2.09 0.09
CA THR A 223 5.02 -3.44 -0.27
C THR A 223 6.05 -4.53 0.04
N ILE A 224 7.34 -4.22 -0.18
CA ILE A 224 8.44 -5.17 0.11
C ILE A 224 8.71 -5.24 1.62
N ALA A 225 8.73 -4.09 2.31
CA ALA A 225 9.03 -4.01 3.73
C ALA A 225 7.97 -4.68 4.60
N ASP A 226 6.69 -4.54 4.23
CA ASP A 226 5.55 -5.19 4.90
C ASP A 226 5.41 -6.68 4.51
N VAL A 227 6.38 -7.21 3.76
CA VAL A 227 6.45 -8.64 3.39
C VAL A 227 5.20 -9.13 2.64
N MET A 228 4.58 -8.25 1.88
CA MET A 228 3.39 -8.61 1.10
C MET A 228 3.70 -9.63 0.02
N THR A 229 2.71 -10.46 -0.32
CA THR A 229 2.85 -11.42 -1.43
C THR A 229 3.05 -10.67 -2.74
N LEU A 230 4.16 -10.95 -3.44
CA LEU A 230 4.49 -10.32 -4.73
C LEU A 230 3.82 -11.05 -5.90
N ASP A 231 2.50 -10.99 -5.92
CA ASP A 231 1.63 -11.46 -7.02
C ASP A 231 0.67 -10.35 -7.45
N GLY A 232 -0.12 -10.55 -8.48
CA GLY A 232 -1.14 -9.62 -8.94
C GLY A 232 -0.69 -8.15 -8.95
N GLU A 233 -1.45 -7.29 -8.30
CA GLU A 233 -1.21 -5.85 -8.25
C GLU A 233 0.08 -5.48 -7.48
N ASN A 234 0.40 -6.18 -6.39
CA ASN A 234 1.65 -5.94 -5.66
C ASN A 234 2.88 -6.19 -6.54
N ARG A 235 2.84 -7.22 -7.37
CA ARG A 235 3.92 -7.49 -8.32
C ARG A 235 4.08 -6.34 -9.32
N TYR A 236 2.98 -5.83 -9.85
CA TYR A 236 3.00 -4.68 -10.76
C TYR A 236 3.55 -3.43 -10.08
N ILE A 237 3.06 -3.07 -8.89
CA ILE A 237 3.54 -1.93 -8.10
C ILE A 237 5.05 -2.04 -7.86
N VAL A 238 5.51 -3.21 -7.40
CA VAL A 238 6.94 -3.43 -7.11
C VAL A 238 7.81 -3.38 -8.36
N GLN A 239 7.37 -3.95 -9.48
CA GLN A 239 8.11 -3.88 -10.74
C GLN A 239 8.26 -2.44 -11.22
N ARG A 240 7.16 -1.68 -11.27
CA ARG A 240 7.17 -0.27 -11.70
C ARG A 240 7.94 0.60 -10.72
N GLY A 241 7.70 0.45 -9.42
CA GLY A 241 8.37 1.25 -8.40
C GLY A 241 9.89 1.01 -8.31
N ILE A 242 10.36 -0.22 -8.55
CA ILE A 242 11.81 -0.49 -8.66
C ILE A 242 12.43 0.25 -9.86
N GLU A 243 11.74 0.33 -11.00
CA GLU A 243 12.26 1.10 -12.14
C GLU A 243 12.31 2.60 -11.84
N TYR A 244 11.32 3.15 -11.12
CA TYR A 244 11.36 4.53 -10.63
C TYR A 244 12.50 4.71 -9.62
N LEU A 245 12.66 3.81 -8.65
CA LEU A 245 13.70 3.88 -7.63
C LEU A 245 15.12 3.88 -8.23
N LYS A 246 15.35 3.16 -9.33
CA LYS A 246 16.64 3.19 -10.05
C LYS A 246 16.99 4.58 -10.56
N ASN A 247 15.99 5.38 -10.89
CA ASN A 247 16.15 6.71 -11.47
C ASN A 247 15.67 7.83 -10.52
N THR A 248 15.46 7.50 -9.23
CA THR A 248 14.88 8.44 -8.28
C THR A 248 15.66 9.75 -8.18
N GLU A 249 14.96 10.86 -8.19
CA GLU A 249 15.50 12.18 -7.90
C GLU A 249 15.34 12.57 -6.42
N ASN A 250 14.64 11.76 -5.64
CA ASN A 250 14.45 11.98 -4.23
C ASN A 250 15.78 11.92 -3.47
N CYS A 251 16.15 13.03 -2.82
CA CYS A 251 17.43 13.15 -2.13
C CYS A 251 17.58 12.20 -0.94
N GLY A 252 16.46 11.92 -0.23
CA GLY A 252 16.42 10.99 0.90
C GLY A 252 16.63 9.54 0.46
N LEU A 253 15.90 9.08 -0.55
CA LEU A 253 16.08 7.74 -1.12
C LEU A 253 17.46 7.54 -1.72
N ARG A 254 18.00 8.55 -2.41
CA ARG A 254 19.39 8.51 -2.92
C ARG A 254 20.41 8.41 -1.79
N ALA A 255 20.21 9.15 -0.69
CA ALA A 255 21.09 9.08 0.48
C ALA A 255 21.00 7.69 1.15
N LEU A 256 19.79 7.16 1.31
CA LEU A 256 19.55 5.84 1.87
C LEU A 256 20.20 4.73 1.03
N MET A 257 20.03 4.75 -0.30
CA MET A 257 20.69 3.80 -1.20
C MET A 257 22.21 3.88 -1.12
N LYS A 258 22.75 5.09 -1.01
CA LYS A 258 24.20 5.30 -0.85
C LYS A 258 24.74 4.69 0.43
N GLU A 259 24.05 4.90 1.58
CA GLU A 259 24.42 4.29 2.86
C GLU A 259 24.30 2.77 2.80
N ALA A 260 23.25 2.24 2.15
CA ALA A 260 23.06 0.83 1.89
C ALA A 260 24.08 0.24 0.87
N LYS A 261 24.94 1.07 0.28
CA LYS A 261 25.93 0.69 -0.75
C LYS A 261 25.31 0.02 -1.98
N LEU A 262 24.11 0.44 -2.33
CA LEU A 262 23.38 -0.02 -3.51
C LEU A 262 23.60 0.93 -4.68
N SER A 263 24.02 0.39 -5.82
CA SER A 263 24.00 1.11 -7.07
C SER A 263 22.67 0.87 -7.82
N PRO A 264 22.18 1.84 -8.60
CA PRO A 264 20.91 1.73 -9.31
C PRO A 264 20.75 0.43 -10.10
N GLU A 265 21.82 -0.06 -10.75
CA GLU A 265 21.78 -1.27 -11.57
C GLU A 265 21.59 -2.57 -10.76
N LYS A 266 21.86 -2.51 -9.44
CA LYS A 266 21.75 -3.65 -8.52
C LYS A 266 20.44 -3.67 -7.73
N ILE A 267 19.61 -2.64 -7.90
CA ILE A 267 18.34 -2.55 -7.19
C ILE A 267 17.36 -3.59 -7.75
N ASN A 268 16.86 -4.41 -6.86
CA ASN A 268 15.80 -5.40 -7.09
C ASN A 268 15.07 -5.66 -5.76
N SER A 269 13.97 -6.40 -5.78
CA SER A 269 13.17 -6.68 -4.58
C SER A 269 13.98 -7.27 -3.43
N THR A 270 14.95 -8.15 -3.71
CA THR A 270 15.81 -8.75 -2.68
C THR A 270 16.73 -7.69 -2.05
N SER A 271 17.36 -6.84 -2.88
CA SER A 271 18.27 -5.81 -2.34
C SER A 271 17.49 -4.74 -1.55
N VAL A 272 16.27 -4.42 -1.93
CA VAL A 272 15.38 -3.55 -1.13
C VAL A 272 15.05 -4.23 0.20
N ALA A 273 14.56 -5.46 0.21
CA ALA A 273 14.15 -6.17 1.41
C ALA A 273 15.25 -6.33 2.48
N PHE A 274 16.52 -6.38 2.09
CA PHE A 274 17.62 -6.69 3.00
C PHE A 274 18.64 -5.56 3.19
N ASN A 275 18.56 -4.47 2.45
CA ASN A 275 19.56 -3.39 2.52
C ASN A 275 18.95 -2.00 2.68
N ILE A 276 17.71 -1.81 2.33
CA ILE A 276 16.94 -0.57 2.50
C ILE A 276 15.88 -0.77 3.56
#